data_5fd36ddfb8840dcb1fb439195a9c0b77
#
_entry.id   5fd36ddfb8840dcb1fb439195a9c0b77
#
_cell.length_a   1.000
_cell.length_b   1.000
_cell.length_c   1.000
_cell.angle_alpha   90.00
_cell.angle_beta   90.00
_cell.angle_gamma   90.00
#
_symmetry.space_group_name_H-M   'P 1'
#
loop_
_entity.id
_entity.type
_entity.pdbx_description
1 polymer ?
#
loop_
_entity_poly.entity_id
_entity_poly.type
_entity_poly.pdbx_seq_one_letter_code
_entity_poly.pdbx_strand_id
1 'polypeptide(L)'
;MSLDSPVSCEVGSANAFTGMAKDISMGGVFIESEEVLAFGAEITIALRLPGAKGDLRLPGIVRWTKPSGFGVQFGALGARETHALSELFSR
;
A
#
# COMPACT_ATOMS: atom_id res chain seq x y z
N MET A 1 9.55 -7.69 2.80
CA MET A 1 10.29 -6.81 3.73
C MET A 1 9.35 -6.30 4.80
N SER A 2 9.72 -6.49 6.04
CA SER A 2 8.93 -5.95 7.15
C SER A 2 8.97 -4.44 7.18
N LEU A 3 7.82 -3.84 7.51
CA LEU A 3 7.66 -2.40 7.53
C LEU A 3 6.57 -2.08 8.56
N ASP A 4 6.73 -1.01 9.30
CA ASP A 4 5.69 -0.50 10.21
C ASP A 4 5.51 0.97 9.89
N SER A 5 4.68 1.25 8.90
CA SER A 5 4.49 2.60 8.41
C SER A 5 3.00 2.92 8.29
N PRO A 6 2.54 4.02 8.88
CA PRO A 6 1.15 4.44 8.69
C PRO A 6 0.89 4.75 7.22
N VAL A 7 -0.28 4.38 6.75
CA VAL A 7 -0.69 4.65 5.38
C VAL A 7 -2.10 5.22 5.37
N SER A 8 -2.39 6.02 4.36
CA SER A 8 -3.74 6.48 4.07
C SER A 8 -4.25 5.70 2.87
N CYS A 9 -5.46 5.18 2.97
CA CYS A 9 -6.04 4.33 1.94
C CYS A 9 -7.32 4.96 1.42
N GLU A 10 -7.48 4.98 0.10
CA GLU A 10 -8.68 5.49 -0.56
C GLU A 10 -9.27 4.41 -1.45
N VAL A 11 -10.56 4.13 -1.29
CA VAL A 11 -11.28 3.15 -2.09
C VAL A 11 -12.41 3.87 -2.82
N GLY A 12 -12.29 4.00 -4.14
CA GLY A 12 -13.25 4.72 -4.95
C GLY A 12 -13.41 6.16 -4.49
N SER A 13 -14.66 6.61 -4.35
CA SER A 13 -14.98 7.95 -3.85
C SER A 13 -15.28 7.97 -2.36
N ALA A 14 -15.05 6.86 -1.65
CA ALA A 14 -15.29 6.78 -0.22
C ALA A 14 -14.25 7.61 0.55
N ASN A 15 -14.55 7.90 1.81
CA ASN A 15 -13.61 8.60 2.67
C ASN A 15 -12.36 7.76 2.87
N ALA A 16 -11.21 8.45 2.94
CA ALA A 16 -9.95 7.78 3.24
C ALA A 16 -9.96 7.23 4.66
N PHE A 17 -9.28 6.12 4.83
CA PHE A 17 -9.05 5.56 6.17
C PHE A 17 -7.56 5.30 6.34
N THR A 18 -7.14 5.07 7.57
CA THR A 18 -5.73 4.80 7.88
C THR A 18 -5.52 3.33 8.18
N GLY A 19 -4.33 2.87 7.92
CA GLY A 19 -3.89 1.52 8.27
C GLY A 19 -2.40 1.53 8.51
N MET A 20 -1.85 0.35 8.74
CA MET A 20 -0.43 0.17 8.98
C MET A 20 0.14 -0.79 7.94
N ALA A 21 1.05 -0.29 7.11
CA ALA A 21 1.77 -1.16 6.19
C ALA A 21 2.75 -2.01 6.99
N LYS A 22 2.59 -3.32 6.95
CA LYS A 22 3.37 -4.25 7.76
C LYS A 22 4.43 -5.01 6.97
N ASP A 23 4.15 -5.27 5.71
CA ASP A 23 5.04 -6.04 4.87
C ASP A 23 4.89 -5.55 3.44
N ILE A 24 6.00 -5.26 2.78
CA ILE A 24 5.98 -4.69 1.44
C ILE A 24 6.98 -5.42 0.54
N SER A 25 6.59 -5.59 -0.72
CA SER A 25 7.46 -6.15 -1.76
C SER A 25 7.29 -5.31 -3.03
N MET A 26 8.01 -5.67 -4.09
CA MET A 26 7.84 -4.98 -5.37
C MET A 26 6.44 -5.19 -5.96
N GLY A 27 5.78 -6.28 -5.60
CA GLY A 27 4.46 -6.60 -6.15
C GLY A 27 3.27 -6.17 -5.31
N GLY A 28 3.47 -5.84 -4.03
CA GLY A 28 2.34 -5.50 -3.19
C GLY A 28 2.69 -5.24 -1.75
N VAL A 29 1.66 -5.04 -0.94
CA VAL A 29 1.82 -4.69 0.47
C VAL A 29 0.69 -5.31 1.29
N PHE A 30 1.01 -5.76 2.50
CA PHE A 30 -0.01 -6.12 3.48
C PHE A 30 -0.29 -4.92 4.38
N ILE A 31 -1.57 -4.60 4.55
CA ILE A 31 -2.00 -3.48 5.39
C ILE A 31 -2.86 -4.01 6.53
N GLU A 32 -2.42 -3.74 7.74
CA GLU A 32 -3.19 -4.03 8.94
C GLU A 32 -4.20 -2.91 9.15
N SER A 33 -5.46 -3.27 9.27
CA SER A 33 -6.55 -2.31 9.39
C SER A 33 -7.82 -3.02 9.88
N GLU A 34 -8.69 -2.27 10.53
CA GLU A 34 -10.01 -2.76 10.92
C GLU A 34 -11.04 -2.62 9.80
N GLU A 35 -10.69 -1.93 8.72
CA GLU A 35 -11.59 -1.77 7.58
C GLU A 35 -11.78 -3.10 6.86
N VAL A 36 -13.00 -3.38 6.48
CA VAL A 36 -13.35 -4.58 5.72
C VAL A 36 -13.49 -4.19 4.26
N LEU A 37 -12.63 -4.74 3.43
CA LEU A 37 -12.64 -4.47 1.99
C LEU A 37 -13.01 -5.73 1.21
N ALA A 38 -13.68 -5.53 0.08
CA ALA A 38 -14.03 -6.63 -0.80
C ALA A 38 -12.83 -7.07 -1.63
N PHE A 39 -12.72 -8.36 -1.90
CA PHE A 39 -11.76 -8.89 -2.86
C PHE A 39 -11.98 -8.21 -4.21
N GLY A 40 -10.90 -7.76 -4.82
CA GLY A 40 -10.97 -7.09 -6.12
C GLY A 40 -11.22 -5.59 -6.05
N ALA A 41 -11.42 -5.02 -4.86
CA ALA A 41 -11.61 -3.58 -4.72
C ALA A 41 -10.36 -2.83 -5.19
N GLU A 42 -10.58 -1.76 -5.93
CA GLU A 42 -9.47 -0.88 -6.33
C GLU A 42 -9.17 0.09 -5.19
N ILE A 43 -7.89 0.25 -4.90
CA ILE A 43 -7.44 1.04 -3.76
C ILE A 43 -6.22 1.87 -4.16
N THR A 44 -6.12 3.07 -3.60
CA THR A 44 -4.91 3.89 -3.71
C THR A 44 -4.34 4.07 -2.32
N ILE A 45 -3.06 3.78 -2.18
CA ILE A 45 -2.35 3.85 -0.91
C ILE A 45 -1.39 5.03 -0.95
N ALA A 46 -1.48 5.91 0.04
CA ALA A 46 -0.51 6.99 0.21
C ALA A 46 0.43 6.59 1.34
N LEU A 47 1.70 6.48 1.01
CA LEU A 47 2.72 5.90 1.88
C LEU A 47 4.01 6.72 1.77
N ARG A 48 4.65 6.98 2.91
CA ARG A 48 5.97 7.60 2.91
C ARG A 48 7.01 6.54 3.25
N LEU A 49 7.90 6.27 2.30
CA LEU A 49 9.00 5.35 2.51
C LEU A 49 10.20 6.06 3.14
N PRO A 50 11.05 5.33 3.89
CA PRO A 50 12.29 5.91 4.42
C PRO A 50 13.14 6.52 3.30
N GLY A 51 13.54 7.77 3.48
CA GLY A 51 14.35 8.49 2.50
C GLY A 51 13.57 9.14 1.37
N ALA A 52 12.27 8.90 1.28
CA ALA A 52 11.45 9.51 0.24
C ALA A 52 11.12 10.96 0.58
N LYS A 53 10.98 11.78 -0.46
CA LYS A 53 10.54 13.16 -0.32
C LYS A 53 9.04 13.22 -0.61
N GLY A 54 8.24 13.21 0.44
CA GLY A 54 6.80 13.25 0.32
C GLY A 54 6.19 11.86 0.20
N ASP A 55 4.88 11.83 0.02
CA ASP A 55 4.13 10.60 -0.03
C ASP A 55 4.16 10.00 -1.43
N LEU A 56 4.20 8.67 -1.49
CA LEU A 56 3.99 7.93 -2.72
C LEU A 56 2.55 7.48 -2.78
N ARG A 57 1.94 7.61 -3.95
CA ARG A 57 0.59 7.12 -4.19
C ARG A 57 0.68 5.86 -5.04
N LEU A 58 0.28 4.75 -4.45
CA LEU A 58 0.44 3.43 -5.08
C LEU A 58 -0.94 2.85 -5.38
N PRO A 59 -1.31 2.74 -6.65
CA PRO A 59 -2.58 2.11 -7.00
C PRO A 59 -2.48 0.60 -6.89
N GLY A 60 -3.57 -0.04 -6.52
CA GLY A 60 -3.59 -1.47 -6.41
C GLY A 60 -4.97 -2.07 -6.33
N ILE A 61 -5.02 -3.37 -6.14
CA ILE A 61 -6.24 -4.15 -6.05
C ILE A 61 -6.12 -5.06 -4.84
N VAL A 62 -7.20 -5.15 -4.04
CA VAL A 62 -7.26 -6.06 -2.91
C VAL A 62 -7.31 -7.50 -3.42
N ARG A 63 -6.31 -8.31 -3.11
CA ARG A 63 -6.21 -9.67 -3.60
C ARG A 63 -6.49 -10.73 -2.55
N TRP A 64 -6.41 -10.38 -1.27
CA TRP A 64 -6.81 -11.30 -0.22
C TRP A 64 -7.13 -10.49 1.04
N THR A 65 -7.95 -11.08 1.90
CA THR A 65 -8.39 -10.44 3.14
C THR A 65 -8.28 -11.43 4.28
N LYS A 66 -8.09 -10.91 5.48
CA LYS A 66 -8.16 -11.68 6.70
C LYS A 66 -8.62 -10.73 7.83
N PRO A 67 -8.99 -11.26 9.03
CA PRO A 67 -9.56 -10.39 10.07
C PRO A 67 -8.67 -9.23 10.48
N SER A 68 -7.36 -9.35 10.38
CA SER A 68 -6.43 -8.30 10.80
C SER A 68 -6.09 -7.30 9.71
N GLY A 69 -6.50 -7.53 8.45
CA GLY A 69 -6.16 -6.62 7.37
C GLY A 69 -6.35 -7.22 5.98
N PHE A 70 -5.64 -6.66 5.01
CA PHE A 70 -5.80 -7.08 3.63
C PHE A 70 -4.48 -6.94 2.86
N GLY A 71 -4.33 -7.78 1.85
CA GLY A 71 -3.18 -7.73 0.94
C GLY A 71 -3.56 -7.03 -0.35
N VAL A 72 -2.69 -6.13 -0.80
CA VAL A 72 -2.88 -5.32 -2.00
C VAL A 72 -1.80 -5.68 -3.01
N GLN A 73 -2.22 -6.02 -4.23
CA GLN A 73 -1.31 -6.16 -5.36
C GLN A 73 -1.24 -4.81 -6.07
N PHE A 74 -0.03 -4.29 -6.27
CA PHE A 74 0.14 -3.02 -6.95
C PHE A 74 -0.28 -3.14 -8.41
N GLY A 75 -0.90 -2.06 -8.91
CA GLY A 75 -1.20 -1.91 -10.32
C GLY A 75 0.00 -1.36 -11.09
N ALA A 76 -0.27 -0.67 -12.19
CA ALA A 76 0.79 -0.04 -12.97
C ALA A 76 1.39 1.12 -12.18
N LEU A 77 2.68 1.02 -11.88
CA LEU A 77 3.40 2.04 -11.13
C LEU A 77 4.16 2.93 -12.11
N GLY A 78 4.24 4.23 -11.79
CA GLY A 78 5.08 5.15 -12.54
C GLY A 78 6.55 4.95 -12.23
N ALA A 79 7.40 5.65 -12.98
CA ALA A 79 8.85 5.54 -12.81
C ALA A 79 9.29 5.99 -11.41
N ARG A 80 8.67 7.04 -10.88
CA ARG A 80 8.99 7.56 -9.56
C ARG A 80 8.72 6.51 -8.47
N GLU A 81 7.54 5.88 -8.52
CA GLU A 81 7.13 4.88 -7.54
C GLU A 81 7.99 3.63 -7.64
N THR A 82 8.25 3.17 -8.85
CA THR A 82 9.11 2.02 -9.08
C THR A 82 10.52 2.28 -8.56
N HIS A 83 11.07 3.46 -8.85
CA HIS A 83 12.39 3.85 -8.38
C HIS A 83 12.46 3.87 -6.85
N ALA A 84 11.45 4.47 -6.21
CA ALA A 84 11.43 4.58 -4.76
C ALA A 84 11.37 3.20 -4.09
N LEU A 85 10.57 2.28 -4.63
CA LEU A 85 10.51 0.92 -4.12
C LEU A 85 11.83 0.18 -4.34
N SER A 86 12.44 0.34 -5.52
CA SER A 86 13.73 -0.28 -5.81
C SER A 86 14.81 0.20 -4.85
N GLU A 87 14.83 1.48 -4.55
CA GLU A 87 15.78 2.06 -3.58
C GLU A 87 15.58 1.44 -2.19
N LEU A 88 14.34 1.25 -1.79
CA LEU A 88 14.03 0.65 -0.49
C LEU A 88 14.60 -0.77 -0.40
N PHE A 89 14.44 -1.57 -1.45
CA PHE A 89 14.86 -2.97 -1.43
C PHE A 89 16.34 -3.19 -1.73
N SER A 90 17.04 -2.17 -2.18
CA SER A 90 18.47 -2.27 -2.46
C SER A 90 19.35 -1.88 -1.26
N ARG A 91 18.76 -1.59 -0.12
CA ARG A 91 19.49 -1.24 1.09
C ARG A 91 19.94 -2.45 1.88
#